data_1e6144569d87f8270d40f4f7def7390d
#
_entry.id   1e6144569d87f8270d40f4f7def7390d
#
_cell.length_a   1.000
_cell.length_b   1.000
_cell.length_c   1.000
_cell.angle_alpha   90.00
_cell.angle_beta   90.00
_cell.angle_gamma   90.00
#
_symmetry.space_group_name_H-M   'P 1'
#
loop_
_entity.id
_entity.type
_entity.pdbx_description
1 polymer ?
#
loop_
_entity_poly.entity_id
_entity_poly.type
_entity_poly.pdbx_seq_one_letter_code
_entity_poly.pdbx_strand_id
1 'polypeptide(L)'
;MSVLSWGKPTIKIGKLQANGEAPQSWIDIPTPVENSTKLTPTKGKKVEAKVEGGDNEDVRYGKNTYAFEFEIRAAKGRKKPVEDDDGVIDGEYAVKLQPEDPTIEGIIIDRGTLSMEPTYDTENGTKWKYTLDAVKPKTGNTVKFEVVDFSGAGSLKVVISDDGGAGMWKLSTESDWHKSGVQVFATKGSVTIQYKDVSGKAKPTQTSATIKEGELVEVAAKYTAAG
;
A
#
# COMPACT_ATOMS: atom_id res chain seq x y z
N MET A 1 24.42 21.17 7.93
CA MET A 1 24.66 19.83 7.34
C MET A 1 23.53 19.60 6.33
N SER A 2 23.83 19.17 5.11
CA SER A 2 22.76 18.86 4.13
C SER A 2 22.13 17.54 4.54
N VAL A 3 20.83 17.52 4.74
CA VAL A 3 20.05 16.30 5.02
C VAL A 3 19.61 15.72 3.68
N LEU A 4 19.94 14.46 3.43
CA LEU A 4 19.59 13.77 2.18
C LEU A 4 18.36 12.88 2.38
N SER A 5 17.56 12.73 1.31
CA SER A 5 16.39 11.84 1.28
C SER A 5 16.82 10.37 1.11
N TRP A 6 17.47 9.81 2.10
CA TRP A 6 17.94 8.43 2.13
C TRP A 6 17.56 7.74 3.44
N GLY A 7 17.97 6.48 3.60
CA GLY A 7 17.71 5.70 4.80
C GLY A 7 16.51 4.78 4.66
N LYS A 8 15.96 4.35 5.77
CA LYS A 8 14.86 3.39 5.85
C LYS A 8 13.51 4.07 5.60
N PRO A 9 12.88 3.92 4.40
CA PRO A 9 11.61 4.56 4.14
C PRO A 9 10.46 3.86 4.86
N THR A 10 9.42 4.62 5.18
CA THR A 10 8.09 4.11 5.53
C THR A 10 7.22 4.12 4.29
N ILE A 11 6.68 2.96 3.90
CA ILE A 11 5.81 2.82 2.73
C ILE A 11 4.43 2.39 3.19
N LYS A 12 3.41 3.02 2.64
CA LYS A 12 2.00 2.69 2.87
C LYS A 12 1.28 2.53 1.55
N ILE A 13 0.45 1.51 1.44
CA ILE A 13 -0.38 1.23 0.27
C ILE A 13 -1.83 1.19 0.70
N GLY A 14 -2.70 1.86 -0.05
CA GLY A 14 -4.13 1.83 0.17
C GLY A 14 -4.87 1.49 -1.12
N LYS A 15 -5.87 0.60 -1.04
CA LYS A 15 -6.76 0.31 -2.17
C LYS A 15 -7.74 1.45 -2.34
N LEU A 16 -7.89 1.97 -3.56
CA LEU A 16 -8.87 3.00 -3.87
C LEU A 16 -10.29 2.46 -3.69
N GLN A 17 -11.21 3.33 -3.33
CA GLN A 17 -12.62 3.00 -3.30
C GLN A 17 -13.15 2.72 -4.72
N ALA A 18 -14.25 1.98 -4.83
CA ALA A 18 -14.86 1.60 -6.12
C ALA A 18 -15.23 2.81 -7.02
N ASN A 19 -15.48 3.98 -6.40
CA ASN A 19 -15.71 5.25 -7.11
C ASN A 19 -14.42 5.98 -7.54
N GLY A 20 -13.23 5.39 -7.24
CA GLY A 20 -11.91 5.96 -7.51
C GLY A 20 -11.49 7.06 -6.54
N GLU A 21 -12.17 7.19 -5.40
CA GLU A 21 -11.77 8.08 -4.32
C GLU A 21 -10.59 7.52 -3.52
N ALA A 22 -9.98 8.39 -2.70
CA ALA A 22 -8.83 8.05 -1.88
C ALA A 22 -9.10 6.83 -0.96
N PRO A 23 -8.07 6.04 -0.64
CA PRO A 23 -8.18 4.93 0.29
C PRO A 23 -8.73 5.37 1.64
N GLN A 24 -9.64 4.60 2.20
CA GLN A 24 -10.13 4.79 3.58
C GLN A 24 -9.16 4.19 4.61
N SER A 25 -8.36 3.22 4.18
CA SER A 25 -7.35 2.57 5.02
C SER A 25 -6.04 2.39 4.27
N TRP A 26 -4.96 2.30 5.03
CA TRP A 26 -3.61 2.14 4.51
C TRP A 26 -2.94 0.93 5.16
N ILE A 27 -2.31 0.11 4.35
CA ILE A 27 -1.52 -1.04 4.77
C ILE A 27 -0.08 -0.60 4.94
N ASP A 28 0.51 -0.87 6.10
CA ASP A 28 1.95 -0.69 6.31
C ASP A 28 2.72 -1.79 5.59
N ILE A 29 3.66 -1.35 4.78
CA ILE A 29 4.57 -2.25 4.10
C ILE A 29 5.75 -2.56 5.05
N PRO A 30 6.05 -3.84 5.32
CA PRO A 30 7.25 -4.21 6.06
C PRO A 30 8.48 -3.58 5.41
N THR A 31 9.52 -3.32 6.21
CA THR A 31 10.78 -2.75 5.70
C THR A 31 11.23 -3.46 4.43
N PRO A 32 11.36 -2.74 3.31
CA PRO A 32 11.80 -3.31 2.05
C PRO A 32 13.21 -3.89 2.12
N VAL A 33 13.54 -4.74 1.16
CA VAL A 33 14.92 -5.20 0.93
C VAL A 33 15.78 -3.99 0.56
N GLU A 34 17.01 -3.99 1.04
CA GLU A 34 17.95 -2.91 0.73
C GLU A 34 18.07 -2.65 -0.78
N ASN A 35 18.07 -1.38 -1.16
CA ASN A 35 18.17 -0.90 -2.55
C ASN A 35 17.04 -1.37 -3.49
N SER A 36 15.95 -1.94 -2.97
CA SER A 36 14.82 -2.41 -3.79
C SER A 36 13.75 -1.34 -4.04
N THR A 37 13.69 -0.31 -3.19
CA THR A 37 12.68 0.75 -3.35
C THR A 37 13.12 1.75 -4.41
N LYS A 38 12.33 1.87 -5.48
CA LYS A 38 12.66 2.72 -6.64
C LYS A 38 11.43 3.40 -7.19
N LEU A 39 11.61 4.65 -7.64
CA LEU A 39 10.68 5.34 -8.54
C LEU A 39 11.36 5.51 -9.88
N THR A 40 10.87 4.84 -10.91
CA THR A 40 11.47 4.85 -12.25
C THR A 40 10.60 5.66 -13.21
N PRO A 41 11.05 6.85 -13.64
CA PRO A 41 10.38 7.61 -14.68
C PRO A 41 10.75 7.09 -16.07
N THR A 42 9.76 6.93 -16.95
CA THR A 42 9.96 6.69 -18.37
C THR A 42 9.55 7.93 -19.13
N LYS A 43 10.49 8.50 -19.92
CA LYS A 43 10.24 9.70 -20.72
C LYS A 43 9.10 9.47 -21.70
N GLY A 44 8.22 10.44 -21.79
CA GLY A 44 7.21 10.50 -22.83
C GLY A 44 7.81 10.61 -24.23
N LYS A 45 7.07 10.14 -25.23
CA LYS A 45 7.51 10.14 -26.62
C LYS A 45 7.86 11.57 -27.09
N LYS A 46 9.05 11.71 -27.66
CA LYS A 46 9.46 12.93 -28.37
C LYS A 46 8.80 12.92 -29.76
N VAL A 47 8.19 14.02 -30.14
CA VAL A 47 7.66 14.26 -31.50
C VAL A 47 8.34 15.49 -32.02
N GLU A 48 8.90 15.36 -33.22
CA GLU A 48 9.64 16.42 -33.90
C GLU A 48 8.92 16.76 -35.20
N ALA A 49 8.66 18.05 -35.44
CA ALA A 49 8.31 18.58 -36.75
C ALA A 49 9.60 19.04 -37.41
N LYS A 50 9.89 18.50 -38.60
CA LYS A 50 11.08 18.84 -39.38
C LYS A 50 10.71 19.59 -40.67
N VAL A 51 11.53 20.57 -41.02
CA VAL A 51 11.48 21.21 -42.33
C VAL A 51 12.35 20.47 -43.34
N GLU A 52 12.16 20.77 -44.60
CA GLU A 52 13.01 20.26 -45.69
C GLU A 52 14.46 20.70 -45.46
N GLY A 53 15.38 19.73 -45.46
CA GLY A 53 16.77 19.95 -45.02
C GLY A 53 17.12 19.36 -43.67
N GLY A 54 16.13 18.88 -42.87
CA GLY A 54 16.32 18.08 -41.64
C GLY A 54 16.35 18.84 -40.35
N ASP A 55 16.25 20.16 -40.35
CA ASP A 55 16.17 20.97 -39.13
C ASP A 55 14.83 20.82 -38.43
N ASN A 56 14.84 20.85 -37.09
CA ASN A 56 13.64 20.81 -36.28
C ASN A 56 12.99 22.19 -36.21
N GLU A 57 11.74 22.31 -36.72
CA GLU A 57 10.91 23.51 -36.59
C GLU A 57 10.22 23.56 -35.19
N ASP A 58 9.76 22.39 -34.69
CA ASP A 58 9.13 22.26 -33.36
C ASP A 58 9.47 20.90 -32.76
N VAL A 59 9.53 20.87 -31.43
CA VAL A 59 9.80 19.65 -30.63
C VAL A 59 8.82 19.58 -29.48
N ARG A 60 8.05 18.50 -29.40
CA ARG A 60 7.09 18.24 -28.32
C ARG A 60 7.42 16.94 -27.61
N TYR A 61 7.21 16.94 -26.31
CA TYR A 61 7.35 15.75 -25.48
C TYR A 61 5.98 15.32 -24.93
N GLY A 62 5.70 14.03 -24.99
CA GLY A 62 4.63 13.41 -24.22
C GLY A 62 4.92 13.48 -22.72
N LYS A 63 3.90 13.21 -21.91
CA LYS A 63 4.07 13.11 -20.45
C LYS A 63 4.85 11.85 -20.09
N ASN A 64 5.64 11.92 -19.02
CA ASN A 64 6.33 10.77 -18.44
C ASN A 64 5.30 9.79 -17.82
N THR A 65 5.65 8.51 -17.84
CA THR A 65 5.04 7.47 -17.01
C THR A 65 5.98 7.12 -15.87
N TYR A 66 5.45 6.49 -14.83
CA TYR A 66 6.20 6.19 -13.62
C TYR A 66 5.84 4.79 -13.12
N ALA A 67 6.87 4.02 -12.75
CA ALA A 67 6.72 2.78 -12.00
C ALA A 67 7.37 2.93 -10.62
N PHE A 68 6.67 2.51 -9.57
CA PHE A 68 7.18 2.49 -8.21
C PHE A 68 7.33 1.04 -7.77
N GLU A 69 8.52 0.65 -7.37
CA GLU A 69 8.88 -0.73 -7.05
C GLU A 69 9.45 -0.86 -5.64
N PHE A 70 9.21 -1.99 -5.00
CA PHE A 70 9.87 -2.40 -3.76
C PHE A 70 9.79 -3.92 -3.59
N GLU A 71 10.74 -4.49 -2.84
CA GLU A 71 10.76 -5.92 -2.52
C GLU A 71 10.65 -6.15 -1.02
N ILE A 72 9.97 -7.24 -0.63
CA ILE A 72 9.83 -7.68 0.76
C ILE A 72 10.32 -9.12 0.87
N ARG A 73 11.14 -9.44 1.87
CA ARG A 73 11.51 -10.82 2.16
C ARG A 73 10.35 -11.57 2.81
N ALA A 74 10.05 -12.76 2.30
CA ALA A 74 9.19 -13.70 3.01
C ALA A 74 9.89 -14.16 4.30
N ALA A 75 9.14 -14.30 5.37
CA ALA A 75 9.63 -14.79 6.66
C ALA A 75 8.54 -15.60 7.35
N LYS A 76 8.93 -16.46 8.28
CA LYS A 76 7.97 -17.24 9.09
C LYS A 76 6.96 -16.31 9.77
N GLY A 77 5.68 -16.54 9.53
CA GLY A 77 4.59 -15.71 10.08
C GLY A 77 4.32 -14.39 9.36
N ARG A 78 5.16 -13.99 8.41
CA ARG A 78 4.91 -12.81 7.56
C ARG A 78 4.00 -13.20 6.41
N LYS A 79 2.87 -12.51 6.30
CA LYS A 79 1.94 -12.64 5.17
C LYS A 79 2.27 -11.59 4.10
N LYS A 80 1.83 -11.84 2.88
CA LYS A 80 1.84 -10.82 1.83
C LYS A 80 1.01 -9.62 2.29
N PRO A 81 1.51 -8.38 2.20
CA PRO A 81 0.73 -7.18 2.56
C PRO A 81 -0.51 -7.04 1.70
N VAL A 82 -0.37 -7.31 0.40
CA VAL A 82 -1.47 -7.35 -0.56
C VAL A 82 -1.44 -8.72 -1.20
N GLU A 83 -2.57 -9.42 -1.18
CA GLU A 83 -2.72 -10.73 -1.83
C GLU A 83 -2.87 -10.54 -3.33
N ASP A 84 -2.37 -11.49 -4.09
CA ASP A 84 -2.42 -11.55 -5.55
C ASP A 84 -3.05 -12.86 -6.01
N ASP A 85 -3.51 -12.87 -7.25
CA ASP A 85 -3.91 -14.06 -7.99
C ASP A 85 -2.97 -14.20 -9.18
N ASP A 86 -1.97 -15.09 -9.04
CA ASP A 86 -0.91 -15.34 -10.02
C ASP A 86 -0.20 -14.04 -10.50
N GLY A 87 0.15 -13.19 -9.54
CA GLY A 87 0.81 -11.90 -9.80
C GLY A 87 -0.13 -10.72 -10.07
N VAL A 88 -1.41 -10.99 -10.33
CA VAL A 88 -2.42 -9.96 -10.57
C VAL A 88 -3.04 -9.52 -9.25
N ILE A 89 -3.09 -8.22 -9.03
CA ILE A 89 -3.74 -7.62 -7.86
C ILE A 89 -4.93 -6.79 -8.35
N ASP A 90 -6.12 -7.17 -7.90
CA ASP A 90 -7.35 -6.52 -8.32
C ASP A 90 -7.54 -5.12 -7.70
N GLY A 91 -7.97 -4.19 -8.54
CA GLY A 91 -8.28 -2.82 -8.17
C GLY A 91 -7.13 -1.84 -8.38
N GLU A 92 -7.39 -0.60 -8.00
CA GLU A 92 -6.42 0.48 -8.08
C GLU A 92 -5.91 0.83 -6.69
N TYR A 93 -4.66 1.28 -6.62
CA TYR A 93 -3.97 1.53 -5.37
C TYR A 93 -3.32 2.92 -5.37
N ALA A 94 -3.23 3.50 -4.17
CA ALA A 94 -2.41 4.65 -3.89
C ALA A 94 -1.20 4.23 -3.05
N VAL A 95 -0.09 4.94 -3.21
CA VAL A 95 1.14 4.72 -2.44
C VAL A 95 1.60 6.02 -1.82
N LYS A 96 2.05 5.93 -0.56
CA LYS A 96 2.77 6.98 0.14
C LYS A 96 4.10 6.43 0.61
N LEU A 97 5.19 7.11 0.28
CA LEU A 97 6.53 6.81 0.80
C LEU A 97 7.03 8.05 1.57
N GLN A 98 7.40 7.85 2.81
CA GLN A 98 8.09 8.83 3.63
C GLN A 98 9.54 8.39 3.81
N PRO A 99 10.54 9.22 3.50
CA PRO A 99 11.94 8.99 3.87
C PRO A 99 12.12 8.83 5.39
N GLU A 100 13.27 8.36 5.82
CA GLU A 100 13.60 8.20 7.24
C GLU A 100 13.47 9.52 8.02
N ASP A 101 13.91 10.62 7.43
CA ASP A 101 13.68 11.96 7.96
C ASP A 101 12.28 12.46 7.56
N PRO A 102 11.37 12.65 8.53
CA PRO A 102 9.99 13.07 8.24
C PRO A 102 9.86 14.53 7.77
N THR A 103 10.94 15.31 7.83
CA THR A 103 10.93 16.72 7.36
C THR A 103 11.22 16.86 5.87
N ILE A 104 11.64 15.77 5.23
CA ILE A 104 11.96 15.73 3.81
C ILE A 104 10.73 15.30 3.01
N GLU A 105 10.59 15.85 1.81
CA GLU A 105 9.55 15.44 0.87
C GLU A 105 9.63 13.93 0.58
N GLY A 106 8.51 13.27 0.71
CA GLY A 106 8.29 11.89 0.32
C GLY A 106 7.68 11.80 -1.07
N ILE A 107 7.16 10.63 -1.39
CA ILE A 107 6.53 10.34 -2.69
C ILE A 107 5.06 9.97 -2.44
N ILE A 108 4.16 10.62 -3.16
CA ILE A 108 2.73 10.30 -3.16
C ILE A 108 2.30 9.96 -4.58
N ILE A 109 1.71 8.79 -4.75
CA ILE A 109 1.05 8.34 -5.98
C ILE A 109 -0.40 8.05 -5.62
N ASP A 110 -1.31 8.89 -6.09
CA ASP A 110 -2.72 8.80 -5.70
C ASP A 110 -3.45 7.66 -6.42
N ARG A 111 -2.93 7.18 -7.54
CA ARG A 111 -3.59 6.15 -8.35
C ARG A 111 -2.58 5.34 -9.15
N GLY A 112 -2.73 4.03 -9.15
CA GLY A 112 -1.93 3.11 -9.95
C GLY A 112 -2.47 1.70 -9.90
N THR A 113 -1.97 0.85 -10.78
CA THR A 113 -2.24 -0.59 -10.80
C THR A 113 -1.08 -1.31 -10.15
N LEU A 114 -1.37 -2.20 -9.20
CA LEU A 114 -0.36 -2.94 -8.45
C LEU A 114 -0.24 -4.37 -9.00
N SER A 115 0.98 -4.84 -9.15
CA SER A 115 1.30 -6.23 -9.48
C SER A 115 2.34 -6.80 -8.52
N MET A 116 2.46 -8.12 -8.43
CA MET A 116 3.40 -8.79 -7.57
C MET A 116 4.10 -9.94 -8.29
N GLU A 117 5.42 -10.00 -8.19
CA GLU A 117 6.25 -11.06 -8.74
C GLU A 117 7.01 -11.76 -7.60
N PRO A 118 6.73 -13.07 -7.34
CA PRO A 118 7.51 -13.84 -6.39
C PRO A 118 8.84 -14.27 -7.01
N THR A 119 9.91 -14.14 -6.24
CA THR A 119 11.24 -14.65 -6.62
C THR A 119 11.78 -15.54 -5.51
N TYR A 120 12.56 -16.55 -5.88
CA TYR A 120 13.27 -17.41 -4.93
C TYR A 120 14.67 -17.66 -5.45
N ASP A 121 15.64 -17.50 -4.57
CA ASP A 121 17.01 -18.01 -4.75
C ASP A 121 17.53 -18.57 -3.42
N THR A 122 18.52 -19.47 -3.50
CA THR A 122 19.04 -20.18 -2.31
C THR A 122 19.83 -19.26 -1.36
N GLU A 123 20.36 -18.16 -1.84
CA GLU A 123 21.13 -17.20 -1.05
C GLU A 123 20.23 -16.22 -0.31
N ASN A 124 19.20 -15.70 -0.99
CA ASN A 124 18.34 -14.64 -0.49
C ASN A 124 16.96 -15.11 0.00
N GLY A 125 16.60 -16.36 -0.32
CA GLY A 125 15.28 -16.91 -0.03
C GLY A 125 14.18 -16.33 -0.90
N THR A 126 12.94 -16.49 -0.46
CA THR A 126 11.77 -15.95 -1.16
C THR A 126 11.63 -14.45 -0.93
N LYS A 127 11.40 -13.71 -2.01
CA LYS A 127 11.05 -12.28 -1.99
C LYS A 127 9.77 -12.05 -2.80
N TRP A 128 9.03 -11.04 -2.41
CA TRP A 128 7.86 -10.53 -3.11
C TRP A 128 8.19 -9.15 -3.65
N LYS A 129 8.29 -9.03 -4.97
CA LYS A 129 8.48 -7.76 -5.65
C LYS A 129 7.11 -7.19 -6.02
N TYR A 130 6.82 -6.01 -5.50
CA TYR A 130 5.62 -5.26 -5.86
C TYR A 130 5.99 -4.14 -6.82
N THR A 131 5.20 -3.98 -7.87
CA THR A 131 5.33 -2.89 -8.85
C THR A 131 4.00 -2.17 -8.97
N LEU A 132 4.00 -0.86 -8.73
CA LEU A 132 2.86 0.02 -8.98
C LEU A 132 3.13 0.84 -10.24
N ASP A 133 2.36 0.57 -11.29
CA ASP A 133 2.32 1.40 -12.49
C ASP A 133 1.40 2.59 -12.25
N ALA A 134 2.00 3.78 -12.16
CA ALA A 134 1.26 4.99 -11.80
C ALA A 134 0.33 5.43 -12.92
N VAL A 135 -0.92 5.64 -12.59
CA VAL A 135 -1.97 6.13 -13.49
C VAL A 135 -2.29 7.57 -13.15
N LYS A 136 -2.56 8.39 -14.17
CA LYS A 136 -2.93 9.79 -14.00
C LYS A 136 -4.20 9.90 -13.14
N PRO A 137 -4.17 10.58 -11.99
CA PRO A 137 -5.37 10.83 -11.19
C PRO A 137 -6.30 11.84 -11.88
N LYS A 138 -7.55 11.95 -11.41
CA LYS A 138 -8.54 12.91 -11.94
C LYS A 138 -8.02 14.36 -11.83
N THR A 139 -7.31 14.67 -10.76
CA THR A 139 -6.72 15.99 -10.47
C THR A 139 -5.28 15.84 -10.01
N GLY A 140 -4.45 16.86 -10.24
CA GLY A 140 -3.06 16.89 -9.76
C GLY A 140 -2.07 16.15 -10.68
N ASN A 141 -0.87 15.90 -10.19
CA ASN A 141 0.20 15.19 -10.89
C ASN A 141 0.14 13.69 -10.63
N THR A 142 0.70 12.90 -11.55
CA THR A 142 0.79 11.44 -11.41
C THR A 142 1.65 11.04 -10.19
N VAL A 143 2.74 11.76 -9.98
CA VAL A 143 3.61 11.64 -8.80
C VAL A 143 3.74 13.01 -8.17
N LYS A 144 3.63 13.07 -6.84
CA LYS A 144 3.82 14.28 -6.03
C LYS A 144 5.01 14.06 -5.11
N PHE A 145 5.80 15.11 -4.94
CA PHE A 145 6.91 15.18 -3.98
C PHE A 145 6.51 16.20 -2.91
N GLU A 146 6.01 15.70 -1.80
CA GLU A 146 5.48 16.51 -0.70
C GLU A 146 5.85 15.84 0.61
N VAL A 147 5.91 16.60 1.70
CA VAL A 147 6.03 16.02 3.04
C VAL A 147 4.79 15.15 3.31
N VAL A 148 5.02 13.88 3.58
CA VAL A 148 3.94 12.93 3.83
C VAL A 148 3.53 13.06 5.29
N ASP A 149 2.39 13.67 5.53
CA ASP A 149 1.83 13.77 6.87
C ASP A 149 1.11 12.46 7.25
N PHE A 150 1.63 11.78 8.27
CA PHE A 150 1.02 10.62 8.91
C PHE A 150 0.49 10.95 10.31
N SER A 151 0.46 12.24 10.69
CA SER A 151 -0.09 12.67 11.97
C SER A 151 -1.57 12.31 12.09
N GLY A 152 -2.01 12.05 13.30
CA GLY A 152 -3.39 11.69 13.57
C GLY A 152 -3.80 10.27 13.13
N ALA A 153 -2.88 9.45 12.67
CA ALA A 153 -3.13 8.04 12.35
C ALA A 153 -2.31 7.11 13.27
N GLY A 154 -2.87 5.95 13.54
CA GLY A 154 -2.19 4.81 14.15
C GLY A 154 -2.45 3.56 13.34
N SER A 155 -2.00 2.42 13.83
CA SER A 155 -2.18 1.13 13.18
C SER A 155 -3.08 0.23 13.99
N LEU A 156 -3.93 -0.54 13.31
CA LEU A 156 -4.75 -1.60 13.89
C LEU A 156 -4.37 -2.94 13.26
N LYS A 157 -4.19 -3.94 14.09
CA LYS A 157 -4.00 -5.32 13.69
C LYS A 157 -4.98 -6.20 14.45
N VAL A 158 -5.79 -6.97 13.74
CA VAL A 158 -6.71 -7.92 14.37
C VAL A 158 -6.21 -9.33 14.15
N VAL A 159 -5.98 -10.05 15.24
CA VAL A 159 -5.57 -11.45 15.24
C VAL A 159 -6.79 -12.31 15.55
N ILE A 160 -7.27 -13.05 14.57
CA ILE A 160 -8.45 -13.91 14.68
C ILE A 160 -8.01 -15.33 15.02
N SER A 161 -8.75 -15.97 15.95
CA SER A 161 -8.56 -17.38 16.35
C SER A 161 -9.88 -18.14 16.34
N ASP A 162 -9.77 -19.48 16.28
CA ASP A 162 -10.90 -20.43 16.29
C ASP A 162 -11.92 -20.26 15.16
N ASP A 163 -11.51 -19.59 14.07
CA ASP A 163 -12.31 -19.29 12.89
C ASP A 163 -12.25 -20.40 11.80
N GLY A 164 -11.38 -21.41 11.98
CA GLY A 164 -11.12 -22.44 10.95
C GLY A 164 -10.37 -21.89 9.73
N GLY A 165 -9.75 -20.70 9.84
CA GLY A 165 -9.02 -20.02 8.76
C GLY A 165 -9.90 -19.20 7.81
N ALA A 166 -11.22 -19.13 8.05
CA ALA A 166 -12.18 -18.41 7.20
C ALA A 166 -12.54 -17.01 7.72
N GLY A 167 -12.13 -16.67 8.95
CA GLY A 167 -12.44 -15.40 9.58
C GLY A 167 -11.75 -14.22 8.89
N MET A 168 -12.52 -13.17 8.67
CA MET A 168 -12.04 -11.90 8.13
C MET A 168 -12.63 -10.75 8.94
N TRP A 169 -11.95 -9.62 8.91
CA TRP A 169 -12.38 -8.41 9.61
C TRP A 169 -12.22 -7.19 8.71
N LYS A 170 -12.92 -6.11 9.03
CA LYS A 170 -12.77 -4.80 8.42
C LYS A 170 -13.14 -3.70 9.39
N LEU A 171 -12.73 -2.48 9.11
CA LEU A 171 -13.31 -1.31 9.77
C LEU A 171 -14.72 -1.06 9.21
N SER A 172 -15.61 -0.51 10.04
CA SER A 172 -16.97 -0.18 9.60
C SER A 172 -17.03 0.83 8.46
N THR A 173 -15.95 1.61 8.30
CA THR A 173 -15.78 2.62 7.25
C THR A 173 -15.20 2.06 5.94
N GLU A 174 -14.80 0.78 5.90
CA GLU A 174 -14.17 0.14 4.76
C GLU A 174 -15.13 -0.77 3.99
N SER A 175 -14.88 -0.94 2.69
CA SER A 175 -15.54 -1.93 1.85
C SER A 175 -14.87 -3.30 1.93
N ASP A 176 -13.55 -3.33 2.05
CA ASP A 176 -12.73 -4.52 1.87
C ASP A 176 -12.50 -5.29 3.18
N TRP A 177 -12.45 -6.62 3.07
CA TRP A 177 -12.21 -7.53 4.18
C TRP A 177 -10.73 -7.88 4.29
N HIS A 178 -10.18 -7.84 5.49
CA HIS A 178 -8.81 -8.19 5.84
C HIS A 178 -8.73 -9.57 6.49
N LYS A 179 -7.69 -10.32 6.18
CA LYS A 179 -7.38 -11.59 6.86
C LYS A 179 -6.81 -11.33 8.26
N SER A 180 -6.85 -12.35 9.12
CA SER A 180 -6.20 -12.32 10.44
C SER A 180 -4.72 -11.90 10.32
N GLY A 181 -4.29 -10.99 11.19
CA GLY A 181 -2.91 -10.52 11.28
C GLY A 181 -2.50 -9.47 10.25
N VAL A 182 -3.40 -9.05 9.36
CA VAL A 182 -3.16 -7.87 8.48
C VAL A 182 -3.18 -6.62 9.35
N GLN A 183 -2.21 -5.73 9.14
CA GLN A 183 -2.13 -4.43 9.79
C GLN A 183 -2.65 -3.35 8.86
N VAL A 184 -3.56 -2.51 9.35
CA VAL A 184 -4.13 -1.39 8.60
C VAL A 184 -3.92 -0.09 9.37
N PHE A 185 -3.86 1.02 8.64
CA PHE A 185 -3.88 2.35 9.24
C PHE A 185 -5.31 2.80 9.45
N ALA A 186 -5.53 3.45 10.60
CA ALA A 186 -6.80 4.06 10.93
C ALA A 186 -6.58 5.42 11.59
N THR A 187 -7.51 6.32 11.42
CA THR A 187 -7.49 7.64 12.07
C THR A 187 -7.52 7.46 13.59
N LYS A 188 -6.75 8.29 14.31
CA LYS A 188 -6.77 8.36 15.78
C LYS A 188 -8.19 8.52 16.30
N GLY A 189 -8.53 7.73 17.29
CA GLY A 189 -9.85 7.72 17.92
C GLY A 189 -10.47 6.33 18.00
N SER A 190 -11.74 6.26 18.35
CA SER A 190 -12.47 5.00 18.42
C SER A 190 -12.87 4.54 17.02
N VAL A 191 -12.55 3.30 16.69
CA VAL A 191 -12.94 2.65 15.43
C VAL A 191 -13.80 1.43 15.72
N THR A 192 -14.74 1.13 14.82
CA THR A 192 -15.61 -0.05 14.92
C THR A 192 -15.08 -1.13 13.99
N ILE A 193 -14.92 -2.35 14.53
CA ILE A 193 -14.46 -3.52 13.81
C ILE A 193 -15.68 -4.40 13.48
N GLN A 194 -15.77 -4.84 12.25
CA GLN A 194 -16.77 -5.80 11.79
C GLN A 194 -16.10 -7.13 11.43
N TYR A 195 -16.79 -8.24 11.72
CA TYR A 195 -16.30 -9.59 11.43
C TYR A 195 -17.22 -10.26 10.42
N LYS A 196 -16.63 -11.01 9.48
CA LYS A 196 -17.34 -11.78 8.48
C LYS A 196 -18.01 -12.99 9.15
N ASP A 197 -19.18 -13.39 8.65
CA ASP A 197 -19.84 -14.61 9.10
C ASP A 197 -19.02 -15.85 8.74
N VAL A 198 -18.87 -16.77 9.70
CA VAL A 198 -18.25 -18.07 9.54
C VAL A 198 -19.27 -19.13 9.93
N SER A 199 -19.53 -20.09 9.04
CA SER A 199 -20.55 -21.12 9.27
C SER A 199 -20.27 -21.92 10.55
N GLY A 200 -21.28 -22.09 11.41
CA GLY A 200 -21.19 -22.81 12.68
C GLY A 200 -20.41 -22.06 13.78
N LYS A 201 -20.13 -20.78 13.60
CA LYS A 201 -19.39 -19.95 14.55
C LYS A 201 -20.15 -18.67 14.90
N ALA A 202 -20.10 -18.29 16.16
CA ALA A 202 -20.52 -16.97 16.62
C ALA A 202 -19.35 -15.98 16.46
N LYS A 203 -19.67 -14.75 16.06
CA LYS A 203 -18.68 -13.68 15.85
C LYS A 203 -18.02 -13.26 17.15
N PRO A 204 -16.77 -12.72 17.07
CA PRO A 204 -16.10 -12.10 18.22
C PRO A 204 -16.94 -10.97 18.83
N THR A 205 -16.88 -10.85 20.15
CA THR A 205 -17.63 -9.82 20.90
C THR A 205 -16.92 -8.46 20.92
N GLN A 206 -15.61 -8.42 20.75
CA GLN A 206 -14.87 -7.16 20.71
C GLN A 206 -15.02 -6.51 19.33
N THR A 207 -15.87 -5.49 19.23
CA THR A 207 -16.22 -4.79 17.99
C THR A 207 -15.65 -3.37 17.90
N SER A 208 -14.79 -2.95 18.84
CA SER A 208 -14.20 -1.61 18.83
C SER A 208 -12.75 -1.62 19.32
N ALA A 209 -11.97 -0.66 18.84
CA ALA A 209 -10.62 -0.37 19.29
C ALA A 209 -10.40 1.14 19.35
N THR A 210 -9.50 1.61 20.21
CA THR A 210 -9.08 3.00 20.25
C THR A 210 -7.70 3.13 19.61
N ILE A 211 -7.65 3.78 18.46
CA ILE A 211 -6.40 4.04 17.74
C ILE A 211 -5.68 5.21 18.38
N LYS A 212 -4.40 5.01 18.69
CA LYS A 212 -3.50 6.04 19.18
C LYS A 212 -2.51 6.43 18.09
N GLU A 213 -2.16 7.69 18.09
CA GLU A 213 -1.23 8.24 17.09
C GLU A 213 0.15 7.56 17.17
N GLY A 214 0.64 7.09 16.02
CA GLY A 214 1.95 6.44 15.90
C GLY A 214 2.06 5.06 16.56
N GLU A 215 1.00 4.55 17.22
CA GLU A 215 1.03 3.26 17.90
C GLU A 215 0.34 2.15 17.08
N LEU A 216 0.82 0.92 17.24
CA LEU A 216 0.11 -0.28 16.79
C LEU A 216 -0.83 -0.75 17.89
N VAL A 217 -2.12 -0.78 17.60
CA VAL A 217 -3.15 -1.40 18.45
C VAL A 217 -3.41 -2.81 17.94
N GLU A 218 -3.18 -3.81 18.79
CA GLU A 218 -3.46 -5.21 18.46
C GLU A 218 -4.72 -5.68 19.19
N VAL A 219 -5.68 -6.24 18.43
CA VAL A 219 -6.93 -6.78 18.94
C VAL A 219 -6.97 -8.28 18.73
N ALA A 220 -7.10 -9.04 19.80
CA ALA A 220 -7.35 -10.47 19.73
C ALA A 220 -8.86 -10.73 19.59
N ALA A 221 -9.25 -11.39 18.51
CA ALA A 221 -10.65 -11.68 18.19
C ALA A 221 -10.86 -13.20 18.12
N LYS A 222 -11.79 -13.73 18.90
CA LYS A 222 -12.04 -15.17 19.00
C LYS A 222 -13.45 -15.50 18.55
N TYR A 223 -13.56 -16.40 17.54
CA TYR A 223 -14.83 -17.03 17.22
C TYR A 223 -15.15 -18.12 18.23
N THR A 224 -16.41 -18.27 18.57
CA THR A 224 -16.91 -19.34 19.47
C THR A 224 -17.84 -20.27 18.70
N ALA A 225 -18.14 -21.46 19.24
CA ALA A 225 -19.16 -22.31 18.65
C ALA A 225 -20.53 -21.58 18.66
N ALA A 226 -21.27 -21.66 17.57
CA ALA A 226 -22.67 -21.23 17.58
C ALA A 226 -23.43 -22.20 18.45
N GLY A 227 -24.16 -21.70 19.45
CA GLY A 227 -25.01 -22.49 20.31
C GLY A 227 -26.23 -23.06 19.57
#